data_2acd1a8caefd68fb4830e4f01ab8c782
#
_entry.id   2acd1a8caefd68fb4830e4f01ab8c782
#
_cell.length_a   1.000
_cell.length_b   1.000
_cell.length_c   1.000
_cell.angle_alpha   90.00
_cell.angle_beta   90.00
_cell.angle_gamma   90.00
#
_symmetry.space_group_name_H-M   'P 1'
#
loop_
_entity.id
_entity.type
_entity.pdbx_description
1 polymer ?
#
loop_
_entity_poly.entity_id
_entity_poly.type
_entity_poly.pdbx_seq_one_letter_code
_entity_poly.pdbx_strand_id
1 'polypeptide(L)'
;MQKVSFIFYLLTITFCFPQQTIVELNKAPNSDFILDGIISESEIDNSKTIDIVYEHEPGYNTAPSYETKTYLKYTDTYLYVGFRAYRDEVKADIHPRDNSSLFEDDFANIHLDTYGDARNNIGLTSNLYGSQADGIRIDTNDWTRGNGSGWSLDANFEYQSLGRYTDFGYEVEFIIPFSSIPFPNGKIQRWKIKLST
;
A
#
# COMPACT_ATOMS: atom_id res chain seq x y z
N MET A 1 -62.10 -12.50 -27.58
CA MET A 1 -61.43 -11.92 -26.41
C MET A 1 -59.94 -12.30 -26.44
N GLN A 2 -59.09 -11.35 -26.78
CA GLN A 2 -57.64 -11.57 -26.89
C GLN A 2 -57.03 -11.32 -25.51
N LYS A 3 -56.37 -12.34 -24.93
CA LYS A 3 -55.68 -12.19 -23.66
C LYS A 3 -54.31 -11.57 -23.94
N VAL A 4 -54.10 -10.35 -23.48
CA VAL A 4 -52.80 -9.68 -23.49
C VAL A 4 -52.04 -10.10 -22.24
N SER A 5 -50.91 -10.80 -22.43
CA SER A 5 -50.02 -11.22 -21.33
C SER A 5 -48.89 -10.21 -21.20
N PHE A 6 -48.81 -9.53 -20.07
CA PHE A 6 -47.69 -8.62 -19.75
C PHE A 6 -46.60 -9.40 -19.04
N ILE A 7 -45.42 -9.51 -19.65
CA ILE A 7 -44.21 -10.05 -19.03
C ILE A 7 -43.45 -8.89 -18.42
N PHE A 8 -43.43 -8.84 -17.09
CA PHE A 8 -42.56 -7.89 -16.36
C PHE A 8 -41.16 -8.50 -16.22
N TYR A 9 -40.16 -7.92 -16.86
CA TYR A 9 -38.74 -8.22 -16.57
C TYR A 9 -38.33 -7.46 -15.31
N LEU A 10 -38.13 -8.19 -14.21
CA LEU A 10 -37.51 -7.65 -13.00
C LEU A 10 -36.02 -7.51 -13.23
N LEU A 11 -35.55 -6.29 -13.52
CA LEU A 11 -34.13 -5.97 -13.63
C LEU A 11 -33.54 -5.93 -12.21
N THR A 12 -32.93 -7.01 -11.76
CA THR A 12 -32.16 -7.01 -10.51
C THR A 12 -30.86 -6.26 -10.73
N ILE A 13 -30.79 -5.00 -10.29
CA ILE A 13 -29.54 -4.25 -10.22
C ILE A 13 -28.77 -4.76 -9.03
N THR A 14 -27.77 -5.61 -9.27
CA THR A 14 -26.78 -5.97 -8.25
C THR A 14 -25.87 -4.78 -8.04
N PHE A 15 -26.06 -4.06 -6.93
CA PHE A 15 -25.10 -3.07 -6.49
C PHE A 15 -23.82 -3.80 -6.04
N CYS A 16 -22.80 -3.75 -6.88
CA CYS A 16 -21.46 -4.18 -6.48
C CYS A 16 -20.86 -3.05 -5.63
N PHE A 17 -21.02 -3.13 -4.31
CA PHE A 17 -20.26 -2.27 -3.41
C PHE A 17 -18.82 -2.78 -3.35
N PRO A 18 -17.80 -1.91 -3.43
CA PRO A 18 -16.44 -2.33 -3.17
C PRO A 18 -16.36 -2.88 -1.75
N GLN A 19 -16.04 -4.15 -1.63
CA GLN A 19 -15.97 -4.83 -0.35
C GLN A 19 -14.69 -4.36 0.36
N GLN A 20 -14.85 -3.49 1.36
CA GLN A 20 -13.75 -3.16 2.25
C GLN A 20 -13.48 -4.36 3.15
N THR A 21 -12.28 -4.93 3.04
CA THR A 21 -11.84 -6.00 3.91
C THR A 21 -11.31 -5.38 5.21
N ILE A 22 -11.91 -5.73 6.34
CA ILE A 22 -11.40 -5.34 7.65
C ILE A 22 -10.37 -6.37 8.08
N VAL A 23 -9.19 -5.88 8.41
CA VAL A 23 -8.05 -6.67 8.82
C VAL A 23 -7.62 -6.23 10.21
N GLU A 24 -7.48 -7.17 11.15
CA GLU A 24 -6.89 -6.92 12.45
C GLU A 24 -5.41 -7.30 12.41
N LEU A 25 -4.55 -6.36 12.84
CA LEU A 25 -3.12 -6.60 12.92
C LEU A 25 -2.74 -7.13 14.30
N ASN A 26 -1.77 -8.02 14.33
CA ASN A 26 -1.19 -8.54 15.55
C ASN A 26 -0.10 -7.60 16.08
N LYS A 27 -0.05 -7.44 17.39
CA LYS A 27 1.04 -6.75 18.07
C LYS A 27 2.22 -7.70 18.23
N ALA A 28 3.40 -7.21 17.88
CA ALA A 28 4.66 -7.94 18.00
C ALA A 28 5.62 -7.22 18.96
N PRO A 29 6.58 -7.92 19.57
CA PRO A 29 7.71 -7.30 20.27
C PRO A 29 8.57 -6.45 19.32
N ASN A 30 9.19 -5.38 19.82
CA ASN A 30 10.06 -4.52 19.02
C ASN A 30 11.32 -5.24 18.51
N SER A 31 11.71 -6.34 19.15
CA SER A 31 12.89 -7.14 18.79
C SER A 31 12.69 -8.08 17.61
N ASP A 32 11.47 -8.20 17.10
CA ASP A 32 11.14 -9.21 16.09
C ASP A 32 11.46 -8.75 14.66
N PHE A 33 11.95 -7.52 14.48
CA PHE A 33 12.20 -6.95 13.16
C PHE A 33 13.65 -6.50 13.02
N ILE A 34 14.27 -6.97 11.96
CA ILE A 34 15.60 -6.56 11.53
C ILE A 34 15.45 -6.00 10.13
N LEU A 35 15.70 -4.70 9.97
CA LEU A 35 15.67 -4.07 8.65
C LEU A 35 16.94 -4.43 7.87
N ASP A 36 16.92 -5.54 7.16
CA ASP A 36 18.05 -6.03 6.36
C ASP A 36 17.69 -6.30 4.89
N GLY A 37 16.43 -6.05 4.52
CA GLY A 37 15.88 -6.26 3.19
C GLY A 37 15.50 -7.72 2.90
N ILE A 38 15.47 -8.59 3.92
CA ILE A 38 15.03 -9.98 3.82
C ILE A 38 13.87 -10.20 4.78
N ILE A 39 12.73 -10.60 4.25
CA ILE A 39 11.58 -10.96 5.09
C ILE A 39 11.79 -12.38 5.64
N SER A 40 12.23 -12.46 6.88
CA SER A 40 12.49 -13.72 7.58
C SER A 40 11.20 -14.42 8.02
N GLU A 41 11.30 -15.73 8.34
CA GLU A 41 10.17 -16.48 8.87
C GLU A 41 9.64 -15.90 10.20
N SER A 42 10.52 -15.33 11.04
CA SER A 42 10.12 -14.68 12.29
C SER A 42 9.33 -13.39 12.07
N GLU A 43 9.56 -12.71 10.96
CA GLU A 43 8.83 -11.52 10.54
C GLU A 43 7.48 -11.88 9.92
N ILE A 44 7.40 -13.01 9.23
CA ILE A 44 6.15 -13.56 8.70
C ILE A 44 5.29 -14.12 9.82
N ASP A 45 5.89 -14.78 10.81
CA ASP A 45 5.14 -15.44 11.89
C ASP A 45 4.26 -14.46 12.64
N ASN A 46 2.98 -14.83 12.81
CA ASN A 46 1.93 -13.99 13.39
C ASN A 46 1.69 -12.64 12.66
N SER A 47 2.28 -12.41 11.48
CA SER A 47 1.93 -11.27 10.66
C SER A 47 0.55 -11.45 10.01
N LYS A 48 -0.07 -10.34 9.63
CA LYS A 48 -1.21 -10.38 8.73
C LYS A 48 -0.71 -10.37 7.31
N THR A 49 -0.94 -11.47 6.59
CA THR A 49 -0.63 -11.56 5.16
C THR A 49 -1.78 -10.98 4.36
N ILE A 50 -1.46 -10.11 3.40
CA ILE A 50 -2.39 -9.55 2.43
C ILE A 50 -1.78 -9.72 1.04
N ASP A 51 -2.51 -10.40 0.16
CA ASP A 51 -2.11 -10.55 -1.24
C ASP A 51 -2.58 -9.35 -2.06
N ILE A 52 -1.74 -8.87 -2.98
CA ILE A 52 -2.14 -7.87 -3.97
C ILE A 52 -2.86 -8.62 -5.09
N VAL A 53 -4.17 -8.41 -5.19
CA VAL A 53 -5.05 -9.22 -6.04
C VAL A 53 -5.55 -8.51 -7.30
N TYR A 54 -5.16 -7.26 -7.50
CA TYR A 54 -5.55 -6.47 -8.67
C TYR A 54 -4.35 -5.77 -9.28
N GLU A 55 -4.26 -5.83 -10.60
CA GLU A 55 -3.35 -5.05 -11.43
C GLU A 55 -4.11 -3.86 -12.03
N HIS A 56 -3.56 -2.66 -11.84
CA HIS A 56 -4.15 -1.43 -12.35
C HIS A 56 -3.55 -1.03 -13.70
N GLU A 57 -2.23 -1.18 -13.84
CA GLU A 57 -1.49 -0.92 -15.06
C GLU A 57 -0.47 -2.05 -15.31
N PRO A 58 -0.34 -2.55 -16.54
CA PRO A 58 -1.07 -2.19 -17.77
C PRO A 58 -2.50 -2.73 -17.82
N GLY A 59 -2.91 -3.60 -16.88
CA GLY A 59 -4.26 -4.11 -16.73
C GLY A 59 -5.20 -3.05 -16.14
N TYR A 60 -6.49 -3.19 -16.32
CA TYR A 60 -7.48 -2.32 -15.69
C TYR A 60 -8.34 -3.15 -14.75
N ASN A 61 -7.97 -3.21 -13.45
CA ASN A 61 -8.57 -4.05 -12.43
C ASN A 61 -8.64 -5.55 -12.84
N THR A 62 -7.58 -6.04 -13.45
CA THR A 62 -7.43 -7.46 -13.82
C THR A 62 -6.74 -8.23 -12.71
N ALA A 63 -6.66 -9.55 -12.84
CA ALA A 63 -5.77 -10.35 -12.00
C ALA A 63 -4.32 -9.92 -12.27
N PRO A 64 -3.46 -9.84 -11.22
CA PRO A 64 -2.09 -9.40 -11.39
C PRO A 64 -1.29 -10.41 -12.21
N SER A 65 -0.38 -9.90 -13.05
CA SER A 65 0.53 -10.71 -13.85
C SER A 65 1.54 -11.46 -12.98
N TYR A 66 1.86 -10.91 -11.81
CA TYR A 66 2.79 -11.47 -10.85
C TYR A 66 2.22 -11.44 -9.44
N GLU A 67 2.57 -12.45 -8.65
CA GLU A 67 2.18 -12.53 -7.25
C GLU A 67 2.94 -11.49 -6.42
N THR A 68 2.26 -10.84 -5.49
CA THR A 68 2.89 -10.04 -4.44
C THR A 68 2.19 -10.29 -3.12
N LYS A 69 2.96 -10.68 -2.12
CA LYS A 69 2.50 -10.85 -0.73
C LYS A 69 2.99 -9.71 0.14
N THR A 70 2.13 -9.24 1.02
CA THR A 70 2.50 -8.25 2.01
C THR A 70 2.27 -8.77 3.41
N TYR A 71 3.17 -8.41 4.33
CA TYR A 71 3.19 -8.88 5.71
C TYR A 71 3.12 -7.67 6.63
N LEU A 72 2.11 -7.61 7.50
CA LEU A 72 1.87 -6.47 8.36
C LEU A 72 1.82 -6.89 9.83
N LYS A 73 2.55 -6.16 10.66
CA LYS A 73 2.48 -6.21 12.13
C LYS A 73 2.67 -4.81 12.69
N TYR A 74 2.39 -4.64 13.97
CA TYR A 74 2.74 -3.41 14.66
C TYR A 74 3.38 -3.71 16.03
N THR A 75 4.14 -2.76 16.53
CA THR A 75 4.73 -2.77 17.86
C THR A 75 4.14 -1.64 18.71
N ASP A 76 4.74 -1.33 19.85
CA ASP A 76 4.36 -0.14 20.62
C ASP A 76 4.78 1.18 19.93
N THR A 77 5.74 1.14 19.00
CA THR A 77 6.38 2.33 18.47
C THR A 77 6.31 2.47 16.96
N TYR A 78 6.06 1.40 16.22
CA TYR A 78 6.05 1.44 14.75
C TYR A 78 5.12 0.40 14.12
N LEU A 79 4.77 0.65 12.86
CA LEU A 79 4.17 -0.28 11.93
C LEU A 79 5.27 -0.89 11.08
N TYR A 80 5.30 -2.22 10.98
CA TYR A 80 6.11 -2.97 10.04
C TYR A 80 5.28 -3.37 8.82
N VAL A 81 5.84 -3.20 7.63
CA VAL A 81 5.26 -3.68 6.37
C VAL A 81 6.36 -4.30 5.52
N GLY A 82 6.22 -5.58 5.21
CA GLY A 82 7.11 -6.29 4.28
C GLY A 82 6.39 -6.58 2.96
N PHE A 83 7.07 -6.42 1.85
CA PHE A 83 6.61 -6.78 0.50
C PHE A 83 7.50 -7.86 -0.08
N ARG A 84 6.92 -8.97 -0.49
CA ARG A 84 7.56 -10.03 -1.26
C ARG A 84 6.92 -10.06 -2.64
N ALA A 85 7.64 -9.54 -3.62
CA ALA A 85 7.18 -9.42 -4.99
C ALA A 85 7.88 -10.45 -5.89
N TYR A 86 7.08 -11.29 -6.50
CA TYR A 86 7.57 -12.27 -7.48
C TYR A 86 7.63 -11.60 -8.84
N ARG A 87 8.80 -11.62 -9.50
CA ARG A 87 9.06 -10.97 -10.79
C ARG A 87 10.11 -11.76 -11.55
N ASP A 88 9.93 -11.89 -12.86
CA ASP A 88 10.94 -12.50 -13.74
C ASP A 88 12.09 -11.52 -14.01
N GLU A 89 11.77 -10.24 -14.10
CA GLU A 89 12.73 -9.16 -14.29
C GLU A 89 12.43 -8.04 -13.28
N VAL A 90 13.47 -7.46 -12.70
CA VAL A 90 13.36 -6.37 -11.73
C VAL A 90 14.23 -5.20 -12.19
N LYS A 91 13.61 -4.04 -12.32
CA LYS A 91 14.28 -2.79 -12.66
C LYS A 91 14.33 -1.89 -11.43
N ALA A 92 15.50 -1.51 -10.98
CA ALA A 92 15.67 -0.50 -9.95
C ALA A 92 17.04 0.17 -10.04
N ASP A 93 17.07 1.46 -9.70
CA ASP A 93 18.26 2.28 -9.62
C ASP A 93 18.33 3.01 -8.26
N ILE A 94 19.48 3.58 -7.93
CA ILE A 94 19.64 4.40 -6.72
C ILE A 94 19.23 5.84 -7.06
N HIS A 95 18.25 6.34 -6.34
CA HIS A 95 17.74 7.71 -6.51
C HIS A 95 17.91 8.55 -5.24
N PRO A 96 18.11 9.87 -5.37
CA PRO A 96 17.92 10.77 -4.25
C PRO A 96 16.47 10.69 -3.72
N ARG A 97 16.28 11.05 -2.45
CA ARG A 97 14.94 11.11 -1.85
C ARG A 97 14.02 12.04 -2.67
N ASP A 98 12.77 11.65 -2.81
CA ASP A 98 11.71 12.38 -3.52
C ASP A 98 11.99 12.65 -5.01
N ASN A 99 12.85 11.85 -5.60
CA ASN A 99 13.10 11.91 -7.03
C ASN A 99 12.00 11.15 -7.80
N SER A 100 11.39 11.82 -8.78
CA SER A 100 10.30 11.24 -9.57
C SER A 100 10.70 10.02 -10.40
N SER A 101 11.99 9.85 -10.73
CA SER A 101 12.48 8.68 -11.47
C SER A 101 12.35 7.38 -10.67
N LEU A 102 12.19 7.45 -9.34
CA LEU A 102 11.91 6.28 -8.51
C LEU A 102 10.62 5.57 -8.96
N PHE A 103 9.64 6.30 -9.49
CA PHE A 103 8.38 5.73 -9.98
C PHE A 103 8.48 5.07 -11.36
N GLU A 104 9.67 5.04 -11.97
CA GLU A 104 9.99 4.27 -13.18
C GLU A 104 10.63 2.91 -12.84
N ASP A 105 10.95 2.68 -11.56
CA ASP A 105 11.48 1.44 -11.03
C ASP A 105 10.37 0.46 -10.59
N ASP A 106 10.78 -0.77 -10.26
CA ASP A 106 10.00 -1.63 -9.38
C ASP A 106 10.11 -1.11 -7.94
N PHE A 107 9.01 -0.77 -7.35
CA PHE A 107 8.94 -0.19 -6.01
C PHE A 107 7.80 -0.81 -5.19
N ALA A 108 7.87 -0.64 -3.89
CA ALA A 108 6.80 -0.91 -2.95
C ALA A 108 6.22 0.41 -2.43
N ASN A 109 4.90 0.51 -2.38
CA ASN A 109 4.20 1.72 -1.98
C ASN A 109 3.11 1.42 -0.94
N ILE A 110 3.05 2.25 0.09
CA ILE A 110 2.08 2.20 1.18
C ILE A 110 1.33 3.52 1.21
N HIS A 111 0.01 3.46 1.07
CA HIS A 111 -0.86 4.61 1.31
C HIS A 111 -1.61 4.42 2.61
N LEU A 112 -1.53 5.39 3.50
CA LEU A 112 -2.18 5.39 4.82
C LEU A 112 -3.18 6.54 4.94
N ASP A 113 -4.44 6.22 5.17
CA ASP A 113 -5.44 7.15 5.66
C ASP A 113 -5.69 6.85 7.15
N THR A 114 -4.95 7.54 7.98
CA THR A 114 -4.94 7.32 9.44
C THR A 114 -6.17 7.87 10.16
N TYR A 115 -6.90 8.79 9.52
CA TYR A 115 -8.16 9.35 10.02
C TYR A 115 -9.40 8.63 9.49
N GLY A 116 -9.24 7.82 8.42
CA GLY A 116 -10.32 7.05 7.81
C GLY A 116 -11.33 7.90 7.03
N ASP A 117 -11.02 9.17 6.76
CA ASP A 117 -11.92 10.14 6.14
C ASP A 117 -11.75 10.26 4.62
N ALA A 118 -10.79 9.56 4.05
CA ALA A 118 -10.41 9.55 2.64
C ALA A 118 -9.95 10.92 2.09
N ARG A 119 -9.61 11.86 2.96
CA ARG A 119 -9.18 13.22 2.56
C ARG A 119 -7.68 13.38 2.52
N ASN A 120 -7.00 12.79 3.49
CA ASN A 120 -5.55 12.88 3.62
C ASN A 120 -4.95 11.49 3.57
N ASN A 121 -4.22 11.20 2.50
CA ASN A 121 -3.45 9.97 2.38
C ASN A 121 -1.97 10.29 2.47
N ILE A 122 -1.27 9.59 3.34
CA ILE A 122 0.19 9.59 3.41
C ILE A 122 0.68 8.51 2.46
N GLY A 123 1.56 8.86 1.55
CA GLY A 123 2.24 7.91 0.65
C GLY A 123 3.67 7.71 1.09
N LEU A 124 4.10 6.46 1.24
CA LEU A 124 5.47 6.07 1.56
C LEU A 124 5.92 5.06 0.51
N THR A 125 6.99 5.37 -0.20
CA THR A 125 7.49 4.57 -1.32
C THR A 125 8.95 4.22 -1.10
N SER A 126 9.34 3.01 -1.45
CA SER A 126 10.74 2.60 -1.50
C SER A 126 10.96 1.57 -2.61
N ASN A 127 12.11 1.65 -3.29
CA ASN A 127 12.58 0.55 -4.13
C ASN A 127 13.48 -0.40 -3.34
N LEU A 128 13.99 -1.44 -3.99
CA LEU A 128 14.85 -2.44 -3.36
C LEU A 128 16.21 -1.91 -2.89
N TYR A 129 16.66 -0.74 -3.37
CA TYR A 129 17.89 -0.09 -2.90
C TYR A 129 17.67 0.86 -1.73
N GLY A 130 16.42 0.96 -1.22
CA GLY A 130 16.08 1.89 -0.16
C GLY A 130 15.99 3.34 -0.61
N SER A 131 15.94 3.61 -1.92
CA SER A 131 15.59 4.93 -2.42
C SER A 131 14.14 5.23 -2.04
N GLN A 132 13.91 6.40 -1.43
CA GLN A 132 12.63 6.74 -0.81
C GLN A 132 11.98 7.93 -1.49
N ALA A 133 10.65 7.89 -1.58
CA ALA A 133 9.81 9.06 -1.82
C ALA A 133 8.60 9.02 -0.92
N ASP A 134 8.22 10.15 -0.39
CA ASP A 134 7.03 10.29 0.45
C ASP A 134 6.26 11.55 0.12
N GLY A 135 5.02 11.58 0.53
CA GLY A 135 4.16 12.70 0.24
C GLY A 135 2.80 12.57 0.87
N ILE A 136 2.01 13.60 0.66
CA ILE A 136 0.63 13.64 1.11
C ILE A 136 -0.28 13.91 -0.08
N ARG A 137 -1.36 13.13 -0.17
CA ARG A 137 -2.43 13.46 -1.08
C ARG A 137 -3.39 14.41 -0.40
N ILE A 138 -3.49 15.61 -0.94
CA ILE A 138 -4.46 16.61 -0.51
C ILE A 138 -5.61 16.55 -1.51
N ASP A 139 -6.81 16.27 -1.03
CA ASP A 139 -8.02 16.37 -1.86
C ASP A 139 -8.33 17.84 -2.09
N THR A 140 -7.61 18.45 -3.01
CA THR A 140 -7.89 19.79 -3.50
C THR A 140 -8.44 19.65 -4.92
N ASN A 141 -9.62 20.19 -5.17
CA ASN A 141 -10.08 20.50 -6.52
C ASN A 141 -9.18 21.58 -7.18
N ASP A 142 -8.00 21.79 -6.66
CA ASP A 142 -7.06 22.81 -7.12
C ASP A 142 -6.13 22.21 -8.18
N TRP A 143 -6.61 22.13 -9.39
CA TRP A 143 -5.87 21.78 -10.61
C TRP A 143 -4.74 22.78 -10.93
N THR A 144 -4.57 23.85 -10.14
CA THR A 144 -3.59 24.91 -10.42
C THR A 144 -2.19 24.60 -9.91
N ARG A 145 -1.99 23.57 -9.10
CA ARG A 145 -0.70 23.16 -8.53
C ARG A 145 0.13 22.19 -9.37
N GLY A 146 -0.14 22.11 -10.64
CA GLY A 146 0.89 21.81 -11.66
C GLY A 146 1.22 20.36 -11.98
N ASN A 147 0.83 19.35 -11.21
CA ASN A 147 1.13 17.94 -11.57
C ASN A 147 -0.08 17.02 -11.72
N GLY A 148 -1.29 17.54 -11.61
CA GLY A 148 -2.54 16.78 -11.89
C GLY A 148 -2.82 15.57 -11.00
N SER A 149 -1.89 15.15 -10.14
CA SER A 149 -1.99 13.93 -9.34
C SER A 149 -2.61 14.16 -7.95
N GLY A 150 -2.67 15.41 -7.49
CA GLY A 150 -3.08 15.75 -6.12
C GLY A 150 -2.06 15.34 -5.04
N TRP A 151 -0.87 14.87 -5.42
CA TRP A 151 0.22 14.55 -4.51
C TRP A 151 1.16 15.74 -4.32
N SER A 152 1.54 16.01 -3.07
CA SER A 152 2.62 16.93 -2.70
C SER A 152 3.76 16.13 -2.07
N LEU A 153 4.94 16.24 -2.64
CA LEU A 153 6.19 15.69 -2.09
C LEU A 153 6.87 16.64 -1.11
N ASP A 154 6.24 17.76 -0.76
CA ASP A 154 6.78 18.73 0.23
C ASP A 154 6.66 18.22 1.67
N ALA A 155 5.79 17.23 1.91
CA ALA A 155 5.64 16.62 3.21
C ALA A 155 6.73 15.56 3.39
N ASN A 156 7.44 15.60 4.52
CA ASN A 156 8.48 14.64 4.86
C ASN A 156 8.03 13.80 6.06
N PHE A 157 8.04 12.48 5.87
CA PHE A 157 7.77 11.48 6.90
C PHE A 157 9.04 10.70 7.20
N GLU A 158 9.38 10.55 8.48
CA GLU A 158 10.50 9.70 8.88
C GLU A 158 10.06 8.23 8.84
N TYR A 159 10.67 7.44 8.01
CA TYR A 159 10.57 5.99 7.98
C TYR A 159 11.87 5.37 7.50
N GLN A 160 12.07 4.11 7.81
CA GLN A 160 13.19 3.34 7.33
C GLN A 160 12.68 2.31 6.32
N SER A 161 13.44 2.09 5.27
CA SER A 161 13.16 1.05 4.29
C SER A 161 14.45 0.49 3.73
N LEU A 162 14.41 -0.79 3.42
CA LEU A 162 15.48 -1.48 2.74
C LEU A 162 14.89 -2.63 1.96
N GLY A 163 15.48 -2.95 0.83
CA GLY A 163 15.07 -4.09 0.04
C GLY A 163 16.26 -4.85 -0.51
N ARG A 164 15.96 -5.91 -1.25
CA ARG A 164 16.96 -6.80 -1.83
C ARG A 164 16.40 -7.54 -3.04
N TYR A 165 17.29 -7.82 -3.99
CA TYR A 165 17.06 -8.82 -5.02
C TYR A 165 17.01 -10.23 -4.40
N THR A 166 16.13 -11.07 -4.94
CA THR A 166 15.98 -12.49 -4.60
C THR A 166 15.94 -13.32 -5.87
N ASP A 167 16.03 -14.64 -5.74
CA ASP A 167 15.92 -15.57 -6.89
C ASP A 167 14.52 -15.55 -7.53
N PHE A 168 13.51 -15.03 -6.82
CA PHE A 168 12.12 -14.99 -7.28
C PHE A 168 11.64 -13.57 -7.65
N GLY A 169 12.48 -12.54 -7.48
CA GLY A 169 12.12 -11.15 -7.71
C GLY A 169 12.77 -10.22 -6.70
N TYR A 170 11.99 -9.59 -5.79
CA TYR A 170 12.55 -8.71 -4.78
C TYR A 170 11.72 -8.67 -3.50
N GLU A 171 12.36 -8.24 -2.42
CA GLU A 171 11.72 -7.91 -1.14
C GLU A 171 12.01 -6.47 -0.76
N VAL A 172 11.06 -5.83 -0.08
CA VAL A 172 11.22 -4.50 0.53
C VAL A 172 10.53 -4.49 1.88
N GLU A 173 11.24 -3.97 2.88
CA GLU A 173 10.75 -3.81 4.24
C GLU A 173 10.62 -2.34 4.60
N PHE A 174 9.61 -2.03 5.41
CA PHE A 174 9.37 -0.70 5.96
C PHE A 174 9.21 -0.78 7.47
N ILE A 175 9.88 0.12 8.18
CA ILE A 175 9.64 0.44 9.59
C ILE A 175 9.14 1.88 9.66
N ILE A 176 7.88 2.05 10.05
CA ILE A 176 7.19 3.34 10.06
C ILE A 176 6.89 3.72 11.51
N PRO A 177 7.68 4.62 12.12
CA PRO A 177 7.44 5.07 13.49
C PRO A 177 6.09 5.78 13.63
N PHE A 178 5.33 5.45 14.66
CA PHE A 178 4.07 6.14 14.93
C PHE A 178 4.26 7.62 15.26
N SER A 179 5.45 8.01 15.71
CA SER A 179 5.78 9.40 15.95
C SER A 179 5.91 10.24 14.67
N SER A 180 6.11 9.61 13.52
CA SER A 180 6.29 10.30 12.23
C SER A 180 4.98 10.53 11.48
N ILE A 181 3.91 9.84 11.86
CA ILE A 181 2.62 9.92 11.17
C ILE A 181 1.53 10.45 12.11
N PRO A 182 0.70 11.40 11.67
CA PRO A 182 -0.42 11.90 12.46
C PRO A 182 -1.58 10.90 12.43
N PHE A 183 -2.20 10.65 13.59
CA PHE A 183 -3.43 9.87 13.72
C PHE A 183 -4.24 10.33 14.95
N PRO A 184 -5.57 10.05 15.01
CA PRO A 184 -6.40 10.47 16.13
C PRO A 184 -6.07 9.71 17.42
N ASN A 185 -6.23 10.39 18.55
CA ASN A 185 -6.11 9.73 19.85
C ASN A 185 -7.24 8.72 20.07
N GLY A 186 -6.91 7.49 20.42
CA GLY A 186 -7.88 6.44 20.68
C GLY A 186 -7.22 5.13 21.09
N LYS A 187 -7.94 4.31 21.85
CA LYS A 187 -7.45 2.97 22.26
C LYS A 187 -7.42 1.98 21.09
N ILE A 188 -8.29 2.18 20.11
CA ILE A 188 -8.38 1.37 18.90
C ILE A 188 -8.18 2.31 17.73
N GLN A 189 -7.21 2.00 16.89
CA GLN A 189 -6.96 2.72 15.64
C GLN A 189 -7.63 1.98 14.50
N ARG A 190 -8.25 2.72 13.58
CA ARG A 190 -8.84 2.20 12.35
C ARG A 190 -8.36 3.03 11.19
N TRP A 191 -7.42 2.49 10.45
CA TRP A 191 -6.82 3.13 9.29
C TRP A 191 -7.29 2.47 8.00
N LYS A 192 -7.31 3.21 6.92
CA LYS A 192 -7.40 2.62 5.60
C LYS A 192 -5.99 2.50 5.05
N ILE A 193 -5.69 1.35 4.46
CA ILE A 193 -4.39 1.08 3.85
C ILE A 193 -4.59 0.62 2.41
N LYS A 194 -3.76 1.13 1.50
CA LYS A 194 -3.58 0.59 0.16
C LYS A 194 -2.10 0.21 0.01
N LEU A 195 -1.86 -0.99 -0.48
CA LEU A 195 -0.54 -1.56 -0.73
C LEU A 195 -0.43 -1.80 -2.23
N SER A 196 0.71 -1.44 -2.82
CA SER A 196 0.97 -1.62 -4.25
C SER A 196 2.46 -1.78 -4.55
N THR A 197 2.77 -2.45 -5.63
CA THR A 197 4.09 -2.60 -6.24
C THR A 197 4.00 -2.27 -7.72
#